data_8a30f58ca2b16ef34d150a3c2708d362
#
_entry.id   8a30f58ca2b16ef34d150a3c2708d362
#
_cell.length_a   1.000
_cell.length_b   1.000
_cell.length_c   1.000
_cell.angle_alpha   90.00
_cell.angle_beta   90.00
_cell.angle_gamma   90.00
#
_symmetry.space_group_name_H-M   'P 1'
#
loop_
_entity.id
_entity.type
_entity.pdbx_description
1 polymer ?
#
loop_
_entity_poly.entity_id
_entity_poly.type
_entity_poly.pdbx_seq_one_letter_code
_entity_poly.pdbx_strand_id
1 'polypeptide(L)'
;MGTPSRKTRKVSRNTDYVIAIPSYKRAETLRDKSLQVLKEYNIDPSKIHIFVANKEEEQIYKDTLEKGSYGKIIVGVPKIGPQRNFISDYYPLGKPVIHMDDDIQGFIEYDPKAKRSEKKLTSLKKIIEDGFRECKKHNCRLWGIYPTPNGYFMSDKVDSDLRFIIGCFNGMFNPGTKGPKGVKLELEMDKEDYERSCRFYKADGGVIRLRYVAPKTAYYTEKGGNQEFRTKKSVMDGAKWMVEHFPEYATLNLTKKSGYPEVRLRDKTKKKEEDD
;
A
#
# COMPACT_ATOMS: atom_id res chain seq x y z
N MET A 1 -12.30 8.88 55.02
CA MET A 1 -12.61 9.45 53.70
C MET A 1 -11.66 8.77 52.70
N GLY A 2 -12.17 7.81 51.94
CA GLY A 2 -11.37 7.04 50.99
C GLY A 2 -11.30 7.74 49.64
N THR A 3 -10.12 7.97 49.11
CA THR A 3 -9.83 8.52 47.78
C THR A 3 -10.26 7.51 46.70
N PRO A 4 -11.02 7.93 45.66
CA PRO A 4 -11.42 7.01 44.60
C PRO A 4 -10.25 6.64 43.69
N SER A 5 -9.99 5.35 43.61
CA SER A 5 -9.02 4.73 42.72
C SER A 5 -9.38 5.07 41.23
N ARG A 6 -8.49 5.77 40.55
CA ARG A 6 -8.58 6.10 39.13
C ARG A 6 -8.36 4.83 38.30
N LYS A 7 -9.47 4.18 37.87
CA LYS A 7 -9.42 3.06 36.92
C LYS A 7 -8.78 3.54 35.63
N THR A 8 -7.54 3.17 35.40
CA THR A 8 -6.86 3.35 34.10
C THR A 8 -7.59 2.52 33.05
N ARG A 9 -8.32 3.20 32.17
CA ARG A 9 -8.91 2.60 30.99
C ARG A 9 -7.76 2.01 30.15
N LYS A 10 -7.66 0.68 30.08
CA LYS A 10 -6.81 0.00 29.09
C LYS A 10 -7.30 0.44 27.71
N VAL A 11 -6.56 1.34 27.06
CA VAL A 11 -6.79 1.67 25.65
C VAL A 11 -6.58 0.39 24.89
N SER A 12 -7.63 -0.12 24.26
CA SER A 12 -7.56 -1.27 23.35
C SER A 12 -6.49 -0.96 22.28
N ARG A 13 -5.40 -1.72 22.27
CA ARG A 13 -4.29 -1.57 21.32
C ARG A 13 -4.63 -2.11 19.92
N ASN A 14 -5.86 -2.50 19.66
CA ASN A 14 -6.25 -3.16 18.43
C ASN A 14 -6.84 -2.13 17.46
N THR A 15 -6.08 -1.78 16.42
CA THR A 15 -6.59 -0.96 15.32
C THR A 15 -7.63 -1.77 14.55
N ASP A 16 -8.87 -1.25 14.48
CA ASP A 16 -9.95 -1.89 13.70
C ASP A 16 -9.79 -1.58 12.21
N TYR A 17 -8.93 -2.36 11.54
CA TYR A 17 -8.63 -2.24 10.12
C TYR A 17 -9.34 -3.29 9.27
N VAL A 18 -9.41 -3.01 7.97
CA VAL A 18 -9.76 -3.96 6.91
C VAL A 18 -8.62 -4.08 5.91
N ILE A 19 -8.52 -5.23 5.23
CA ILE A 19 -7.58 -5.45 4.14
C ILE A 19 -8.39 -5.49 2.84
N ALA A 20 -8.18 -4.51 1.98
CA ALA A 20 -8.80 -4.40 0.67
C ALA A 20 -7.84 -4.94 -0.40
N ILE A 21 -8.24 -6.00 -1.09
CA ILE A 21 -7.45 -6.66 -2.13
C ILE A 21 -8.14 -6.44 -3.47
N PRO A 22 -7.69 -5.48 -4.30
CA PRO A 22 -8.12 -5.41 -5.69
C PRO A 22 -7.54 -6.59 -6.45
N SER A 23 -8.37 -7.30 -7.21
CA SER A 23 -7.92 -8.44 -8.01
C SER A 23 -8.73 -8.54 -9.30
N TYR A 24 -8.07 -8.89 -10.41
CA TYR A 24 -8.67 -9.01 -11.74
C TYR A 24 -8.05 -10.15 -12.53
N LYS A 25 -8.86 -11.16 -12.91
CA LYS A 25 -8.44 -12.37 -13.64
C LYS A 25 -7.31 -13.15 -12.93
N ARG A 26 -7.31 -13.17 -11.59
CA ARG A 26 -6.25 -13.76 -10.76
C ARG A 26 -6.79 -14.49 -9.52
N ALA A 27 -7.98 -15.10 -9.63
CA ALA A 27 -8.59 -15.78 -8.49
C ALA A 27 -7.69 -16.89 -7.90
N GLU A 28 -7.04 -17.71 -8.76
CA GLU A 28 -6.08 -18.73 -8.32
C GLU A 28 -4.82 -18.13 -7.72
N THR A 29 -4.26 -17.07 -8.34
CA THR A 29 -3.09 -16.35 -7.79
C THR A 29 -3.39 -15.81 -6.40
N LEU A 30 -4.56 -15.19 -6.22
CA LEU A 30 -5.00 -14.69 -4.92
C LEU A 30 -5.12 -15.82 -3.90
N ARG A 31 -5.76 -16.96 -4.29
CA ARG A 31 -5.89 -18.16 -3.44
C ARG A 31 -4.52 -18.66 -2.96
N ASP A 32 -3.59 -18.84 -3.91
CA ASP A 32 -2.34 -19.55 -3.69
C ASP A 32 -1.23 -18.68 -3.12
N LYS A 33 -1.41 -17.34 -3.13
CA LYS A 33 -0.41 -16.38 -2.63
C LYS A 33 -0.95 -15.53 -1.49
N SER A 34 -1.60 -14.41 -1.79
CA SER A 34 -1.96 -13.41 -0.76
C SER A 34 -2.86 -13.96 0.33
N LEU A 35 -3.85 -14.83 0.02
CA LEU A 35 -4.67 -15.45 1.05
C LEU A 35 -3.88 -16.45 1.90
N GLN A 36 -2.94 -17.22 1.32
CA GLN A 36 -2.06 -18.10 2.10
C GLN A 36 -1.15 -17.30 3.04
N VAL A 37 -0.57 -16.21 2.56
CA VAL A 37 0.25 -15.32 3.39
C VAL A 37 -0.57 -14.75 4.55
N LEU A 38 -1.78 -14.27 4.31
CA LEU A 38 -2.64 -13.74 5.36
C LEU A 38 -3.03 -14.82 6.38
N LYS A 39 -3.29 -16.05 5.92
CA LYS A 39 -3.55 -17.23 6.78
C LYS A 39 -2.33 -17.57 7.64
N GLU A 40 -1.11 -17.59 7.07
CA GLU A 40 0.14 -17.82 7.82
C GLU A 40 0.37 -16.80 8.94
N TYR A 41 0.00 -15.55 8.74
CA TYR A 41 0.09 -14.48 9.74
C TYR A 41 -1.13 -14.42 10.67
N ASN A 42 -2.04 -15.39 10.63
CA ASN A 42 -3.25 -15.46 11.45
C ASN A 42 -4.09 -14.17 11.38
N ILE A 43 -4.27 -13.64 10.16
CA ILE A 43 -5.19 -12.54 9.92
C ILE A 43 -6.60 -13.09 9.87
N ASP A 44 -7.50 -12.46 10.63
CA ASP A 44 -8.93 -12.82 10.66
C ASP A 44 -9.53 -12.66 9.24
N PRO A 45 -10.05 -13.75 8.63
CA PRO A 45 -10.66 -13.71 7.31
C PRO A 45 -11.77 -12.66 7.18
N SER A 46 -12.52 -12.38 8.26
CA SER A 46 -13.59 -11.37 8.25
C SER A 46 -13.09 -9.96 7.89
N LYS A 47 -11.81 -9.70 8.06
CA LYS A 47 -11.15 -8.42 7.70
C LYS A 47 -10.71 -8.34 6.25
N ILE A 48 -10.73 -9.46 5.50
CA ILE A 48 -10.23 -9.55 4.13
C ILE A 48 -11.39 -9.31 3.16
N HIS A 49 -11.33 -8.19 2.44
CA HIS A 49 -12.33 -7.81 1.45
C HIS A 49 -11.70 -7.78 0.06
N ILE A 50 -12.24 -8.58 -0.86
CA ILE A 50 -11.75 -8.73 -2.23
C ILE A 50 -12.58 -7.83 -3.14
N PHE A 51 -11.93 -7.00 -3.94
CA PHE A 51 -12.57 -6.09 -4.89
C PHE A 51 -12.31 -6.56 -6.31
N VAL A 52 -13.37 -6.94 -7.01
CA VAL A 52 -13.34 -7.43 -8.39
C VAL A 52 -13.93 -6.42 -9.36
N ALA A 53 -13.66 -6.56 -10.65
CA ALA A 53 -14.01 -5.56 -11.64
C ALA A 53 -15.51 -5.56 -12.03
N ASN A 54 -16.16 -6.72 -11.99
CA ASN A 54 -17.54 -6.91 -12.48
C ASN A 54 -18.20 -8.16 -11.85
N LYS A 55 -19.43 -8.44 -12.25
CA LYS A 55 -20.24 -9.58 -11.77
C LYS A 55 -19.72 -10.96 -12.23
N GLU A 56 -19.14 -11.02 -13.41
CA GLU A 56 -18.55 -12.25 -13.95
C GLU A 56 -17.33 -12.65 -13.10
N GLU A 57 -16.46 -11.69 -12.80
CA GLU A 57 -15.34 -11.89 -11.88
C GLU A 57 -15.83 -12.32 -10.48
N GLU A 58 -16.86 -11.68 -9.95
CA GLU A 58 -17.44 -12.06 -8.65
C GLU A 58 -17.78 -13.55 -8.58
N GLN A 59 -18.42 -14.08 -9.65
CA GLN A 59 -18.77 -15.49 -9.70
C GLN A 59 -17.54 -16.39 -9.77
N ILE A 60 -16.56 -16.06 -10.65
CA ILE A 60 -15.32 -16.82 -10.78
C ILE A 60 -14.59 -16.91 -9.44
N TYR A 61 -14.51 -15.78 -8.69
CA TYR A 61 -13.84 -15.75 -7.38
C TYR A 61 -14.61 -16.55 -6.33
N LYS A 62 -15.93 -16.52 -6.33
CA LYS A 62 -16.76 -17.36 -5.43
C LYS A 62 -16.58 -18.86 -5.68
N ASP A 63 -16.40 -19.25 -6.96
CA ASP A 63 -16.22 -20.64 -7.35
C ASP A 63 -14.80 -21.14 -7.09
N THR A 64 -13.81 -20.23 -7.11
CA THR A 64 -12.38 -20.58 -6.97
C THR A 64 -11.89 -20.54 -5.52
N LEU A 65 -12.41 -19.61 -4.70
CA LEU A 65 -11.92 -19.35 -3.36
C LEU A 65 -12.68 -20.17 -2.31
N GLU A 66 -11.95 -20.68 -1.32
CA GLU A 66 -12.53 -21.41 -0.20
C GLU A 66 -13.41 -20.50 0.65
N LYS A 67 -14.65 -20.93 0.94
CA LYS A 67 -15.54 -20.23 1.87
C LYS A 67 -14.90 -20.14 3.25
N GLY A 68 -14.90 -18.93 3.81
CA GLY A 68 -14.26 -18.68 5.11
C GLY A 68 -12.79 -18.23 5.04
N SER A 69 -12.16 -18.22 3.85
CA SER A 69 -10.82 -17.65 3.67
C SER A 69 -10.82 -16.13 3.48
N TYR A 70 -11.98 -15.52 3.32
CA TYR A 70 -12.20 -14.07 3.18
C TYR A 70 -13.54 -13.65 3.80
N GLY A 71 -13.71 -12.36 4.06
CA GLY A 71 -14.94 -11.79 4.60
C GLY A 71 -15.97 -11.43 3.54
N LYS A 72 -15.54 -10.76 2.46
CA LYS A 72 -16.44 -10.28 1.39
C LYS A 72 -15.76 -10.28 0.03
N ILE A 73 -16.56 -10.49 -1.03
CA ILE A 73 -16.24 -10.09 -2.40
C ILE A 73 -17.15 -8.93 -2.76
N ILE A 74 -16.58 -7.84 -3.26
CA ILE A 74 -17.26 -6.59 -3.62
C ILE A 74 -17.02 -6.31 -5.10
N VAL A 75 -18.09 -6.09 -5.85
CA VAL A 75 -18.02 -5.65 -7.23
C VAL A 75 -17.72 -4.15 -7.24
N GLY A 76 -16.54 -3.80 -7.70
CA GLY A 76 -16.08 -2.44 -7.88
C GLY A 76 -16.04 -2.07 -9.36
N VAL A 77 -14.88 -1.60 -9.83
CA VAL A 77 -14.66 -1.11 -11.20
C VAL A 77 -13.35 -1.65 -11.78
N PRO A 78 -13.20 -1.73 -13.11
CA PRO A 78 -11.94 -2.14 -13.74
C PRO A 78 -10.84 -1.09 -13.58
N LYS A 79 -9.59 -1.52 -13.76
CA LYS A 79 -8.34 -0.76 -13.63
C LYS A 79 -8.02 -0.33 -12.18
N ILE A 80 -6.74 -0.32 -11.85
CA ILE A 80 -6.30 -0.20 -10.44
C ILE A 80 -6.54 1.18 -9.85
N GLY A 81 -6.32 2.27 -10.56
CA GLY A 81 -6.54 3.64 -10.06
C GLY A 81 -8.02 3.90 -9.73
N PRO A 82 -8.96 3.70 -10.69
CA PRO A 82 -10.40 3.75 -10.41
C PRO A 82 -10.84 2.80 -9.30
N GLN A 83 -10.29 1.57 -9.23
CA GLN A 83 -10.62 0.61 -8.17
C GLN A 83 -10.18 1.10 -6.79
N ARG A 84 -9.00 1.73 -6.68
CA ARG A 84 -8.55 2.34 -5.42
C ARG A 84 -9.43 3.52 -5.01
N ASN A 85 -9.90 4.32 -5.96
CA ASN A 85 -10.89 5.38 -5.70
C ASN A 85 -12.22 4.78 -5.20
N PHE A 86 -12.71 3.73 -5.86
CA PHE A 86 -13.91 3.01 -5.43
C PHE A 86 -13.77 2.46 -4.01
N ILE A 87 -12.61 1.85 -3.66
CA ILE A 87 -12.31 1.37 -2.30
C ILE A 87 -12.36 2.52 -1.30
N SER A 88 -11.80 3.69 -1.65
CA SER A 88 -11.84 4.87 -0.78
C SER A 88 -13.28 5.40 -0.57
N ASP A 89 -14.12 5.35 -1.58
CA ASP A 89 -15.53 5.76 -1.45
C ASP A 89 -16.43 4.70 -0.79
N TYR A 90 -16.00 3.42 -0.81
CA TYR A 90 -16.73 2.32 -0.18
C TYR A 90 -16.65 2.34 1.36
N TYR A 91 -15.52 2.78 1.93
CA TYR A 91 -15.34 2.81 3.38
C TYR A 91 -15.61 4.20 3.97
N PRO A 92 -16.04 4.27 5.24
CA PRO A 92 -16.20 5.54 5.94
C PRO A 92 -14.87 6.33 6.02
N LEU A 93 -14.97 7.64 6.10
CA LEU A 93 -13.82 8.52 6.34
C LEU A 93 -13.12 8.13 7.66
N GLY A 94 -11.80 8.14 7.64
CA GLY A 94 -10.96 7.79 8.79
C GLY A 94 -10.87 6.29 9.09
N LYS A 95 -11.59 5.41 8.35
CA LYS A 95 -11.44 3.95 8.51
C LYS A 95 -10.00 3.55 8.19
N PRO A 96 -9.31 2.78 9.05
CA PRO A 96 -8.05 2.17 8.72
C PRO A 96 -8.23 1.11 7.62
N VAL A 97 -7.63 1.34 6.45
CA VAL A 97 -7.69 0.44 5.29
C VAL A 97 -6.27 0.05 4.90
N ILE A 98 -6.03 -1.25 4.78
CA ILE A 98 -4.82 -1.80 4.17
C ILE A 98 -5.14 -2.11 2.72
N HIS A 99 -4.34 -1.61 1.79
CA HIS A 99 -4.29 -2.09 0.42
C HIS A 99 -3.25 -3.19 0.31
N MET A 100 -3.61 -4.33 -0.26
CA MET A 100 -2.72 -5.45 -0.52
C MET A 100 -2.99 -6.00 -1.92
N ASP A 101 -1.95 -6.24 -2.71
CA ASP A 101 -2.11 -6.86 -4.03
C ASP A 101 -2.35 -8.38 -3.89
N ASP A 102 -2.87 -9.01 -4.93
CA ASP A 102 -3.30 -10.42 -4.95
C ASP A 102 -2.13 -11.43 -5.11
N ASP A 103 -0.92 -10.97 -5.39
CA ASP A 103 0.24 -11.79 -5.71
C ASP A 103 1.38 -11.76 -4.67
N ILE A 104 1.11 -11.27 -3.47
CA ILE A 104 2.09 -11.25 -2.37
C ILE A 104 2.44 -12.67 -1.94
N GLN A 105 3.75 -12.98 -1.95
CA GLN A 105 4.30 -14.29 -1.58
C GLN A 105 4.87 -14.32 -0.15
N GLY A 106 4.92 -13.17 0.53
CA GLY A 106 5.42 -13.06 1.89
C GLY A 106 6.01 -11.69 2.17
N PHE A 107 6.61 -11.58 3.33
CA PHE A 107 7.31 -10.37 3.78
C PHE A 107 8.65 -10.73 4.40
N ILE A 108 9.62 -9.84 4.25
CA ILE A 108 10.88 -9.89 4.98
C ILE A 108 10.98 -8.71 5.94
N GLU A 109 11.66 -8.92 7.06
CA GLU A 109 12.05 -7.84 7.97
C GLU A 109 13.57 -7.71 8.02
N TYR A 110 14.04 -6.49 8.26
CA TYR A 110 15.45 -6.18 8.44
C TYR A 110 15.98 -6.84 9.71
N ASP A 111 17.10 -7.53 9.56
CA ASP A 111 17.84 -8.09 10.69
C ASP A 111 19.35 -7.93 10.42
N PRO A 112 20.02 -6.96 11.08
CA PRO A 112 21.44 -6.68 10.84
C PRO A 112 22.38 -7.85 11.22
N LYS A 113 21.88 -8.83 11.98
CA LYS A 113 22.65 -10.02 12.38
C LYS A 113 22.52 -11.17 11.38
N ALA A 114 21.54 -11.15 10.48
CA ALA A 114 21.36 -12.18 9.48
C ALA A 114 22.35 -12.01 8.32
N LYS A 115 22.73 -13.13 7.65
CA LYS A 115 23.73 -13.16 6.54
C LYS A 115 23.44 -12.14 5.42
N ARG A 116 22.15 -11.85 5.13
CA ARG A 116 21.72 -10.87 4.11
C ARG A 116 21.03 -9.66 4.71
N SER A 117 21.21 -9.44 6.02
CA SER A 117 20.52 -8.41 6.80
C SER A 117 18.98 -8.50 6.69
N GLU A 118 18.45 -9.70 6.44
CA GLU A 118 17.01 -9.94 6.29
C GLU A 118 16.59 -11.32 6.82
N LYS A 119 15.37 -11.42 7.31
CA LYS A 119 14.71 -12.69 7.69
C LYS A 119 13.22 -12.63 7.33
N LYS A 120 12.50 -13.76 7.43
CA LYS A 120 11.03 -13.79 7.30
C LYS A 120 10.42 -12.88 8.36
N LEU A 121 9.42 -12.08 7.98
CA LEU A 121 8.70 -11.21 8.91
C LEU A 121 8.05 -12.03 10.03
N THR A 122 8.21 -11.59 11.26
CA THR A 122 7.68 -12.29 12.44
C THR A 122 6.19 -12.05 12.65
N SER A 123 5.71 -10.82 12.45
CA SER A 123 4.30 -10.45 12.71
C SER A 123 3.80 -9.36 11.78
N LEU A 124 2.88 -9.72 10.88
CA LEU A 124 2.21 -8.77 10.00
C LEU A 124 1.30 -7.81 10.79
N LYS A 125 0.61 -8.32 11.82
CA LYS A 125 -0.23 -7.50 12.70
C LYS A 125 0.55 -6.38 13.37
N LYS A 126 1.77 -6.67 13.86
CA LYS A 126 2.64 -5.65 14.44
C LYS A 126 2.99 -4.55 13.43
N ILE A 127 3.30 -4.90 12.18
CA ILE A 127 3.62 -3.94 11.14
C ILE A 127 2.44 -3.03 10.83
N ILE A 128 1.23 -3.59 10.75
CA ILE A 128 0.00 -2.83 10.56
C ILE A 128 -0.22 -1.84 11.71
N GLU A 129 -0.07 -2.29 12.95
CA GLU A 129 -0.19 -1.45 14.14
C GLU A 129 0.88 -0.35 14.18
N ASP A 130 2.12 -0.67 13.84
CA ASP A 130 3.24 0.27 13.77
C ASP A 130 2.98 1.36 12.70
N GLY A 131 2.54 0.98 11.50
CA GLY A 131 2.23 1.92 10.42
C GLY A 131 1.16 2.95 10.82
N PHE A 132 0.05 2.49 11.38
CA PHE A 132 -1.00 3.40 11.86
C PHE A 132 -0.58 4.24 13.07
N ARG A 133 0.27 3.71 13.95
CA ARG A 133 0.82 4.46 15.08
C ARG A 133 1.72 5.59 14.58
N GLU A 134 2.63 5.31 13.65
CA GLU A 134 3.53 6.32 13.08
C GLU A 134 2.73 7.38 12.29
N CYS A 135 1.68 7.00 11.56
CA CYS A 135 0.78 7.97 10.94
C CYS A 135 0.16 8.94 11.95
N LYS A 136 -0.35 8.44 13.07
CA LYS A 136 -0.89 9.30 14.15
C LYS A 136 0.16 10.21 14.75
N LYS A 137 1.37 9.69 15.00
CA LYS A 137 2.49 10.42 15.57
C LYS A 137 2.94 11.59 14.68
N HIS A 138 2.93 11.40 13.37
CA HIS A 138 3.37 12.38 12.39
C HIS A 138 2.23 13.15 11.72
N ASN A 139 0.98 12.97 12.20
CA ASN A 139 -0.22 13.65 11.70
C ASN A 139 -0.41 13.49 10.18
N CYS A 140 -0.13 12.31 9.63
CA CYS A 140 -0.36 11.96 8.24
C CYS A 140 -1.25 10.71 8.13
N ARG A 141 -1.75 10.41 6.92
CA ARG A 141 -2.74 9.35 6.72
C ARG A 141 -2.26 8.16 5.93
N LEU A 142 -1.14 8.25 5.22
CA LEU A 142 -0.61 7.17 4.38
C LEU A 142 0.67 6.60 4.99
N TRP A 143 0.74 5.27 5.09
CA TRP A 143 1.97 4.56 5.40
C TRP A 143 2.20 3.40 4.43
N GLY A 144 3.43 2.99 4.27
CA GLY A 144 3.82 1.81 3.52
C GLY A 144 5.13 1.22 3.99
N ILE A 145 5.58 0.19 3.28
CA ILE A 145 6.79 -0.56 3.56
C ILE A 145 7.87 -0.26 2.52
N TYR A 146 9.08 -0.74 2.77
CA TYR A 146 10.20 -0.57 1.85
C TYR A 146 9.91 -1.32 0.53
N PRO A 147 10.13 -0.70 -0.65
CA PRO A 147 9.65 -1.27 -1.91
C PRO A 147 10.47 -2.45 -2.44
N THR A 148 11.70 -2.63 -1.96
CA THR A 148 12.62 -3.65 -2.49
C THR A 148 12.98 -4.68 -1.43
N PRO A 149 12.69 -5.98 -1.64
CA PRO A 149 13.03 -7.04 -0.68
C PRO A 149 14.52 -7.39 -0.71
N ASN A 150 15.34 -6.47 -0.23
CA ASN A 150 16.79 -6.65 -0.15
C ASN A 150 17.30 -5.95 1.12
N GLY A 151 17.72 -6.75 2.10
CA GLY A 151 18.19 -6.28 3.40
C GLY A 151 19.35 -5.29 3.34
N TYR A 152 20.16 -5.32 2.28
CA TYR A 152 21.25 -4.35 2.08
C TYR A 152 20.75 -2.89 2.01
N PHE A 153 19.56 -2.66 1.45
CA PHE A 153 18.96 -1.33 1.33
C PHE A 153 17.95 -1.00 2.44
N MET A 154 17.61 -2.00 3.26
CA MET A 154 16.70 -1.83 4.38
C MET A 154 17.45 -1.29 5.61
N SER A 155 16.71 -0.78 6.60
CA SER A 155 17.28 -0.30 7.86
C SER A 155 16.19 -0.20 8.93
N ASP A 156 16.58 -0.19 10.20
CA ASP A 156 15.67 0.02 11.33
C ASP A 156 15.32 1.52 11.48
N LYS A 157 14.67 2.07 10.45
CA LYS A 157 14.25 3.48 10.41
C LYS A 157 12.82 3.62 9.89
N VAL A 158 12.21 4.75 10.23
CA VAL A 158 10.93 5.21 9.70
C VAL A 158 11.15 6.56 9.03
N ASP A 159 10.79 6.66 7.75
CA ASP A 159 10.74 7.96 7.06
C ASP A 159 9.35 8.57 7.28
N SER A 160 9.29 9.91 7.43
CA SER A 160 8.04 10.67 7.58
C SER A 160 7.95 11.86 6.61
N ASP A 161 8.79 11.88 5.59
CA ASP A 161 8.84 12.90 4.54
C ASP A 161 8.27 12.35 3.21
N LEU A 162 8.42 13.09 2.09
CA LEU A 162 8.04 12.58 0.77
C LEU A 162 8.85 11.32 0.43
N ARG A 163 8.14 10.21 0.34
CA ARG A 163 8.69 8.92 -0.07
C ARG A 163 7.72 8.21 -1.01
N PHE A 164 8.27 7.45 -1.92
CA PHE A 164 7.49 6.50 -2.70
C PHE A 164 6.90 5.42 -1.77
N ILE A 165 5.59 5.29 -1.78
CA ILE A 165 4.83 4.26 -1.05
C ILE A 165 4.32 3.26 -2.08
N ILE A 166 4.89 2.05 -2.04
CA ILE A 166 4.59 1.00 -3.00
C ILE A 166 3.12 0.58 -2.97
N GLY A 167 2.55 0.31 -4.14
CA GLY A 167 1.16 -0.08 -4.32
C GLY A 167 0.79 -1.40 -3.66
N CYS A 168 1.68 -2.38 -3.72
CA CYS A 168 1.35 -3.77 -3.38
C CYS A 168 1.05 -4.03 -1.89
N PHE A 169 1.58 -3.21 -0.95
CA PHE A 169 1.20 -3.28 0.47
C PHE A 169 1.41 -1.93 1.17
N ASN A 170 0.33 -1.35 1.61
CA ASN A 170 0.31 -0.07 2.32
C ASN A 170 -0.99 0.09 3.11
N GLY A 171 -1.03 1.04 4.03
CA GLY A 171 -2.23 1.35 4.79
C GLY A 171 -2.51 2.84 4.84
N MET A 172 -3.78 3.18 4.98
CA MET A 172 -4.21 4.58 5.11
C MET A 172 -5.34 4.74 6.12
N PHE A 173 -5.40 5.90 6.75
CA PHE A 173 -6.66 6.40 7.28
C PHE A 173 -7.46 6.96 6.12
N ASN A 174 -8.55 6.28 5.77
CA ASN A 174 -9.29 6.55 4.55
C ASN A 174 -9.68 8.04 4.39
N PRO A 175 -9.19 8.75 3.34
CA PRO A 175 -9.54 10.14 3.11
C PRO A 175 -10.86 10.33 2.36
N GLY A 176 -11.41 9.25 1.74
CA GLY A 176 -12.38 9.36 0.66
C GLY A 176 -11.80 10.05 -0.57
N THR A 177 -12.60 10.16 -1.64
CA THR A 177 -12.17 10.85 -2.87
C THR A 177 -12.70 12.29 -2.96
N LYS A 178 -13.59 12.71 -2.08
CA LYS A 178 -14.30 14.00 -2.11
C LYS A 178 -13.90 14.92 -0.95
N GLY A 179 -14.19 16.20 -1.14
CA GLY A 179 -13.93 17.23 -0.12
C GLY A 179 -12.47 17.71 -0.07
N PRO A 180 -12.18 18.74 0.75
CA PRO A 180 -10.90 19.45 0.73
C PRO A 180 -9.69 18.61 1.18
N LYS A 181 -9.93 17.52 1.89
CA LYS A 181 -8.89 16.55 2.33
C LYS A 181 -9.03 15.20 1.64
N GLY A 182 -9.92 15.06 0.67
CA GLY A 182 -10.06 13.86 -0.14
C GLY A 182 -8.84 13.61 -1.03
N VAL A 183 -8.56 12.35 -1.31
CA VAL A 183 -7.49 11.94 -2.23
C VAL A 183 -8.09 11.11 -3.34
N LYS A 184 -8.18 11.69 -4.54
CA LYS A 184 -8.67 11.04 -5.76
C LYS A 184 -7.50 10.83 -6.70
N LEU A 185 -7.31 9.59 -7.18
CA LEU A 185 -6.32 9.25 -8.19
C LEU A 185 -6.89 9.54 -9.59
N GLU A 186 -6.05 10.05 -10.47
CA GLU A 186 -6.39 10.34 -11.87
C GLU A 186 -5.72 9.34 -12.82
N LEU A 187 -4.54 8.82 -12.45
CA LEU A 187 -3.90 7.74 -13.19
C LEU A 187 -4.70 6.44 -13.05
N GLU A 188 -5.02 5.83 -14.19
CA GLU A 188 -5.83 4.62 -14.22
C GLU A 188 -5.03 3.36 -13.88
N MET A 189 -3.72 3.33 -14.19
CA MET A 189 -2.89 2.13 -14.04
C MET A 189 -1.45 2.46 -13.60
N ASP A 190 -0.56 2.68 -14.56
CA ASP A 190 0.87 2.83 -14.29
C ASP A 190 1.19 4.13 -13.55
N LYS A 191 1.97 4.04 -12.46
CA LYS A 191 2.39 5.15 -11.58
C LYS A 191 1.29 5.69 -10.64
N GLU A 192 0.16 5.01 -10.50
CA GLU A 192 -0.90 5.41 -9.55
C GLU A 192 -0.40 5.45 -8.09
N ASP A 193 0.57 4.62 -7.74
CA ASP A 193 1.19 4.57 -6.42
C ASP A 193 2.15 5.76 -6.18
N TYR A 194 2.83 6.24 -7.22
CA TYR A 194 3.59 7.51 -7.18
C TYR A 194 2.64 8.70 -7.01
N GLU A 195 1.56 8.75 -7.81
CA GLU A 195 0.53 9.77 -7.69
C GLU A 195 -0.05 9.78 -6.28
N ARG A 196 -0.43 8.63 -5.74
CA ARG A 196 -0.96 8.50 -4.39
C ARG A 196 0.02 9.04 -3.35
N SER A 197 1.30 8.70 -3.46
CA SER A 197 2.34 9.20 -2.55
C SER A 197 2.43 10.72 -2.57
N CYS A 198 2.41 11.34 -3.76
CA CYS A 198 2.44 12.80 -3.92
C CYS A 198 1.17 13.48 -3.38
N ARG A 199 -0.02 12.91 -3.67
CA ARG A 199 -1.29 13.50 -3.22
C ARG A 199 -1.43 13.48 -1.71
N PHE A 200 -1.09 12.37 -1.06
CA PHE A 200 -1.09 12.32 0.41
C PHE A 200 -0.03 13.25 1.01
N TYR A 201 1.16 13.29 0.43
CA TYR A 201 2.19 14.21 0.88
C TYR A 201 1.74 15.68 0.77
N LYS A 202 1.14 16.05 -0.36
CA LYS A 202 0.59 17.42 -0.58
C LYS A 202 -0.51 17.75 0.42
N ALA A 203 -1.35 16.78 0.79
CA ALA A 203 -2.48 16.99 1.68
C ALA A 203 -2.09 17.01 3.17
N ASP A 204 -1.08 16.24 3.57
CA ASP A 204 -0.75 15.97 4.97
C ASP A 204 0.65 16.48 5.38
N GLY A 205 1.50 16.87 4.42
CA GLY A 205 2.89 17.28 4.68
C GLY A 205 3.86 16.13 4.91
N GLY A 206 3.39 14.87 4.93
CA GLY A 206 4.19 13.69 5.15
C GLY A 206 3.52 12.40 4.71
N VAL A 207 4.32 11.36 4.47
CA VAL A 207 3.91 9.96 4.36
C VAL A 207 4.87 9.10 5.17
N ILE A 208 4.39 8.01 5.74
CA ILE A 208 5.23 7.12 6.55
C ILE A 208 5.76 5.97 5.70
N ARG A 209 7.06 5.72 5.75
CA ARG A 209 7.64 4.51 5.17
C ARG A 209 8.45 3.74 6.21
N LEU A 210 7.99 2.53 6.52
CA LEU A 210 8.70 1.59 7.39
C LEU A 210 9.83 0.96 6.59
N ARG A 211 11.09 1.31 6.89
CA ARG A 211 12.26 0.83 6.13
C ARG A 211 12.71 -0.57 6.52
N TYR A 212 12.16 -1.12 7.58
CA TYR A 212 12.55 -2.41 8.13
C TYR A 212 11.66 -3.58 7.67
N VAL A 213 10.71 -3.35 6.76
CA VAL A 213 9.86 -4.41 6.17
C VAL A 213 9.75 -4.20 4.68
N ALA A 214 9.79 -5.30 3.90
CA ALA A 214 9.59 -5.27 2.45
C ALA A 214 8.75 -6.48 1.99
N PRO A 215 7.96 -6.35 0.89
CA PRO A 215 7.14 -7.44 0.37
C PRO A 215 7.96 -8.36 -0.52
N LYS A 216 7.63 -9.65 -0.54
CA LYS A 216 8.05 -10.59 -1.59
C LYS A 216 6.91 -10.74 -2.58
N THR A 217 7.14 -10.37 -3.83
CA THR A 217 6.20 -10.52 -4.94
C THR A 217 6.95 -10.74 -6.24
N ALA A 218 6.33 -11.41 -7.20
CA ALA A 218 6.91 -11.64 -8.52
C ALA A 218 6.53 -10.47 -9.45
N TYR A 219 7.29 -9.37 -9.33
CA TYR A 219 7.05 -8.19 -10.15
C TYR A 219 7.08 -8.52 -11.65
N TYR A 220 6.04 -8.10 -12.39
CA TYR A 220 5.94 -8.15 -13.85
C TYR A 220 5.87 -9.55 -14.49
N THR A 221 5.79 -10.65 -13.75
CA THR A 221 5.80 -12.02 -14.31
C THR A 221 4.45 -12.71 -14.29
N GLU A 222 3.51 -12.24 -13.47
CA GLU A 222 2.18 -12.86 -13.32
C GLU A 222 1.23 -12.42 -14.43
N LYS A 223 0.52 -13.38 -15.04
CA LYS A 223 -0.57 -13.12 -16.00
C LYS A 223 -1.76 -12.46 -15.30
N GLY A 224 -2.59 -11.72 -16.05
CA GLY A 224 -3.75 -11.02 -15.51
C GLY A 224 -3.42 -9.70 -14.81
N GLY A 225 -4.41 -9.10 -14.14
CA GLY A 225 -4.26 -7.83 -13.45
C GLY A 225 -3.82 -6.69 -14.38
N ASN A 226 -2.97 -5.80 -13.89
CA ASN A 226 -2.46 -4.67 -14.67
C ASN A 226 -1.62 -5.08 -15.90
N GLN A 227 -1.08 -6.32 -15.93
CA GLN A 227 -0.29 -6.80 -17.07
C GLN A 227 -1.11 -6.93 -18.35
N GLU A 228 -2.42 -7.16 -18.26
CA GLU A 228 -3.35 -7.20 -19.40
C GLU A 228 -3.35 -5.88 -20.21
N PHE A 229 -3.07 -4.77 -19.55
CA PHE A 229 -3.20 -3.42 -20.12
C PHE A 229 -1.87 -2.69 -20.24
N ARG A 230 -0.81 -3.19 -19.61
CA ARG A 230 0.48 -2.51 -19.51
C ARG A 230 1.25 -2.58 -20.82
N THR A 231 1.70 -1.42 -21.29
CA THR A 231 2.58 -1.27 -22.45
C THR A 231 3.75 -0.35 -22.08
N LYS A 232 4.85 -0.40 -22.87
CA LYS A 232 5.93 0.57 -22.69
C LYS A 232 5.44 2.02 -22.83
N LYS A 233 4.45 2.21 -23.69
CA LYS A 233 3.82 3.53 -23.90
C LYS A 233 3.06 3.96 -22.64
N SER A 234 2.19 3.09 -22.05
CA SER A 234 1.42 3.47 -20.86
C SER A 234 2.31 3.81 -19.66
N VAL A 235 3.40 3.06 -19.46
CA VAL A 235 4.39 3.34 -18.40
C VAL A 235 5.09 4.69 -18.62
N MET A 236 5.42 5.03 -19.88
CA MET A 236 6.03 6.31 -20.25
C MET A 236 5.04 7.47 -20.07
N ASP A 237 3.80 7.28 -20.52
CA ASP A 237 2.76 8.31 -20.42
C ASP A 237 2.45 8.61 -18.94
N GLY A 238 2.30 7.59 -18.08
CA GLY A 238 2.13 7.77 -16.64
C GLY A 238 3.33 8.47 -15.97
N ALA A 239 4.55 8.16 -16.42
CA ALA A 239 5.74 8.82 -15.87
C ALA A 239 5.84 10.32 -16.28
N LYS A 240 5.48 10.66 -17.51
CA LYS A 240 5.40 12.05 -18.00
C LYS A 240 4.30 12.82 -17.26
N TRP A 241 3.13 12.21 -17.14
CA TRP A 241 2.00 12.78 -16.40
C TRP A 241 2.40 13.15 -14.98
N MET A 242 3.15 12.29 -14.28
CA MET A 242 3.66 12.57 -12.93
C MET A 242 4.50 13.84 -12.86
N VAL A 243 5.41 14.05 -13.81
CA VAL A 243 6.28 15.25 -13.82
C VAL A 243 5.51 16.51 -14.19
N GLU A 244 4.51 16.39 -15.06
CA GLU A 244 3.63 17.49 -15.47
C GLU A 244 2.72 17.96 -14.31
N HIS A 245 2.12 17.02 -13.57
CA HIS A 245 1.14 17.32 -12.52
C HIS A 245 1.75 17.51 -11.12
N PHE A 246 2.98 17.05 -10.92
CA PHE A 246 3.74 17.20 -9.66
C PHE A 246 5.17 17.69 -9.92
N PRO A 247 5.36 18.82 -10.65
CA PRO A 247 6.70 19.31 -11.02
C PRO A 247 7.57 19.61 -9.80
N GLU A 248 6.95 20.00 -8.67
CA GLU A 248 7.63 20.26 -7.40
C GLU A 248 8.13 19.00 -6.69
N TYR A 249 7.54 17.83 -6.99
CA TYR A 249 7.81 16.57 -6.27
C TYR A 249 8.42 15.47 -7.13
N ALA A 250 8.20 15.48 -8.45
CA ALA A 250 8.62 14.43 -9.34
C ALA A 250 9.71 14.88 -10.32
N THR A 251 10.64 13.97 -10.63
CA THR A 251 11.59 14.09 -11.74
C THR A 251 11.62 12.81 -12.54
N LEU A 252 11.82 12.94 -13.86
CA LEU A 252 11.90 11.81 -14.78
C LEU A 252 13.36 11.49 -15.09
N ASN A 253 13.71 10.20 -14.94
CA ASN A 253 15.00 9.66 -15.35
C ASN A 253 14.77 8.65 -16.47
N LEU A 254 15.28 8.96 -17.66
CA LEU A 254 15.16 8.13 -18.87
C LEU A 254 16.40 7.25 -19.12
N THR A 255 17.48 7.41 -18.35
CA THR A 255 18.77 6.74 -18.60
C THR A 255 18.92 5.40 -17.90
N LYS A 256 17.84 4.83 -17.38
CA LYS A 256 17.87 3.55 -16.66
C LYS A 256 18.14 2.39 -17.63
N LYS A 257 19.06 1.47 -17.26
CA LYS A 257 19.41 0.28 -18.06
C LYS A 257 18.21 -0.63 -18.40
N SER A 258 17.12 -0.56 -17.62
CA SER A 258 15.90 -1.34 -17.87
C SER A 258 15.11 -0.86 -19.09
N GLY A 259 15.42 0.30 -19.66
CA GLY A 259 14.64 0.92 -20.74
C GLY A 259 13.26 1.45 -20.34
N TYR A 260 12.90 1.35 -19.05
CA TYR A 260 11.68 1.94 -18.50
C TYR A 260 11.99 3.26 -17.81
N PRO A 261 11.09 4.27 -17.92
CA PRO A 261 11.25 5.54 -17.22
C PRO A 261 11.19 5.34 -15.71
N GLU A 262 12.08 5.98 -14.98
CA GLU A 262 12.06 6.04 -13.53
C GLU A 262 11.56 7.40 -13.09
N VAL A 263 10.52 7.43 -12.27
CA VAL A 263 10.09 8.63 -11.55
C VAL A 263 10.81 8.65 -10.21
N ARG A 264 11.47 9.75 -9.89
CA ARG A 264 12.08 9.99 -8.59
C ARG A 264 11.27 11.05 -7.84
N LEU A 265 10.90 10.73 -6.61
CA LEU A 265 10.17 11.65 -5.73
C LEU A 265 11.16 12.38 -4.83
N ARG A 266 11.08 13.71 -4.85
CA ARG A 266 11.82 14.61 -3.97
C ARG A 266 11.09 15.92 -3.88
N ASP A 267 10.88 16.41 -2.67
CA ASP A 267 10.37 17.76 -2.44
C ASP A 267 11.46 18.80 -2.79
N LYS A 268 11.25 19.51 -3.89
CA LYS A 268 12.17 20.56 -4.37
C LYS A 268 11.89 21.91 -3.71
N THR A 269 10.77 22.03 -2.99
CA THR A 269 10.40 23.27 -2.29
C THR A 269 11.11 23.39 -0.95
N LYS A 270 11.52 22.27 -0.36
CA LYS A 270 12.37 22.26 0.84
C LYS A 270 13.79 22.63 0.45
N LYS A 271 14.31 23.74 1.01
CA LYS A 271 15.74 24.06 0.92
C LYS A 271 16.53 22.84 1.45
N LYS A 272 17.67 22.53 0.83
CA LYS A 272 18.67 21.67 1.47
C LYS A 272 18.96 22.35 2.81
N GLU A 273 18.69 21.67 3.93
CA GLU A 273 19.41 21.97 5.17
C GLU A 273 20.86 21.69 4.79
N GLU A 274 21.66 22.74 4.74
CA GLU A 274 23.09 22.61 4.60
C GLU A 274 23.55 21.84 5.83
N ASP A 275 24.11 20.65 5.58
CA ASP A 275 24.83 19.91 6.61
C ASP A 275 26.02 20.80 7.02
N ASP A 276 25.86 21.54 8.14
CA ASP A 276 26.94 22.14 8.90
C ASP A 276 27.63 21.09 9.79
#